data_e308915a96d87cace86613a4388e6b0f
#
_entry.id   e308915a96d87cace86613a4388e6b0f
#
_cell.length_a   1.000
_cell.length_b   1.000
_cell.length_c   1.000
_cell.angle_alpha   90.00
_cell.angle_beta   90.00
_cell.angle_gamma   90.00
#
_symmetry.space_group_name_H-M   'P 1'
#
loop_
_entity.id
_entity.type
_entity.pdbx_description
1 polymer ?
#
loop_
_entity_poly.entity_id
_entity_poly.type
_entity_poly.pdbx_seq_one_letter_code
_entity_poly.pdbx_strand_id
1 'polypeptide(L)'
;GASQPAQAAVRVVASSNADLPALLQEGLFRSDLYYALNVLSLALPPLRARRADILPWADRYLSEAQEQYKRYVSLTNGAREFLQKYDWPGNLDQLHSVCERTVLLAPRRSVDEVFLRAQLRELTPAAPALPGATVVPQPGTDPRAARIRQALQATGGDRQQAADALGISKTTLWRQMKKMDITFTK
;
A
#
# COMPACT_ATOMS: atom_id res chain seq x y z
N GLY A 1 37.08 -1.60 14.22
CA GLY A 1 36.24 -2.51 13.45
C GLY A 1 36.96 -3.84 13.28
N ALA A 2 36.29 -4.97 13.44
CA ALA A 2 36.84 -6.27 13.22
C ALA A 2 37.31 -6.41 11.76
N SER A 3 38.57 -6.72 11.56
CA SER A 3 39.22 -6.83 10.25
C SER A 3 39.00 -8.19 9.55
N GLN A 4 38.30 -9.12 10.19
CA GLN A 4 37.98 -10.42 9.61
C GLN A 4 36.49 -10.73 9.74
N PRO A 5 35.85 -11.29 8.70
CA PRO A 5 34.45 -11.73 8.77
C PRO A 5 34.36 -12.91 9.75
N ALA A 6 33.50 -12.78 10.77
CA ALA A 6 33.20 -13.86 11.69
C ALA A 6 32.14 -14.79 11.04
N GLN A 7 32.46 -16.09 10.99
CA GLN A 7 31.52 -17.09 10.51
C GLN A 7 30.55 -17.44 11.63
N ALA A 8 29.27 -17.05 11.48
CA ALA A 8 28.23 -17.33 12.44
C ALA A 8 27.30 -18.43 11.90
N ALA A 9 27.05 -19.48 12.69
CA ALA A 9 26.07 -20.52 12.38
C ALA A 9 24.65 -20.00 12.75
N VAL A 10 24.05 -19.22 11.86
CA VAL A 10 22.70 -18.67 12.04
C VAL A 10 21.77 -19.13 10.92
N ARG A 11 20.48 -19.31 11.26
CA ARG A 11 19.42 -19.51 10.27
C ARG A 11 18.86 -18.15 9.88
N VAL A 12 18.88 -17.86 8.58
CA VAL A 12 18.31 -16.63 8.02
C VAL A 12 16.93 -16.94 7.44
N VAL A 13 15.93 -16.16 7.81
CA VAL A 13 14.60 -16.14 7.19
C VAL A 13 14.34 -14.71 6.74
N ALA A 14 14.10 -14.53 5.45
CA ALA A 14 13.80 -13.22 4.86
C ALA A 14 12.36 -13.20 4.35
N SER A 15 11.71 -12.05 4.43
CA SER A 15 10.38 -11.81 3.86
C SER A 15 10.36 -10.54 3.03
N SER A 16 9.55 -10.52 1.98
CA SER A 16 9.37 -9.36 1.12
C SER A 16 7.96 -9.35 0.54
N ASN A 17 7.38 -8.16 0.41
CA ASN A 17 6.14 -7.92 -0.33
C ASN A 17 6.40 -7.44 -1.76
N ALA A 18 7.68 -7.22 -2.12
CA ALA A 18 8.07 -6.76 -3.44
C ALA A 18 8.29 -7.95 -4.40
N ASP A 19 8.05 -7.71 -5.68
CA ASP A 19 8.43 -8.65 -6.75
C ASP A 19 9.95 -8.59 -6.94
N LEU A 20 10.67 -9.43 -6.18
CA LEU A 20 12.13 -9.47 -6.21
C LEU A 20 12.68 -9.85 -7.59
N PRO A 21 12.11 -10.79 -8.37
CA PRO A 21 12.48 -11.03 -9.75
C PRO A 21 12.42 -9.79 -10.65
N ALA A 22 11.35 -8.99 -10.54
CA ALA A 22 11.24 -7.75 -11.31
C ALA A 22 12.31 -6.73 -10.89
N LEU A 23 12.52 -6.52 -9.58
CA LEU A 23 13.55 -5.64 -9.06
C LEU A 23 14.98 -6.07 -9.46
N LEU A 24 15.20 -7.38 -9.61
CA LEU A 24 16.47 -7.91 -10.09
C LEU A 24 16.71 -7.54 -11.57
N GLN A 25 15.67 -7.65 -12.42
CA GLN A 25 15.75 -7.26 -13.84
C GLN A 25 16.00 -5.77 -14.02
N GLU A 26 15.43 -4.94 -13.14
CA GLU A 26 15.62 -3.49 -13.11
C GLU A 26 16.95 -3.06 -12.49
N GLY A 27 17.76 -3.99 -11.98
CA GLY A 27 19.02 -3.69 -11.30
C GLY A 27 18.85 -3.02 -9.92
N LEU A 28 17.64 -2.99 -9.39
CA LEU A 28 17.29 -2.39 -8.09
C LEU A 28 17.52 -3.34 -6.91
N PHE A 29 17.77 -4.62 -7.17
CA PHE A 29 18.10 -5.63 -6.18
C PHE A 29 19.36 -6.38 -6.59
N ARG A 30 20.26 -6.64 -5.64
CA ARG A 30 21.53 -7.33 -5.90
C ARG A 30 21.29 -8.81 -6.20
N SER A 31 21.85 -9.29 -7.31
CA SER A 31 21.70 -10.67 -7.75
C SER A 31 22.36 -11.68 -6.79
N ASP A 32 23.54 -11.34 -6.25
CA ASP A 32 24.23 -12.18 -5.29
C ASP A 32 23.43 -12.40 -4.00
N LEU A 33 22.80 -11.35 -3.49
CA LEU A 33 21.93 -11.42 -2.31
C LEU A 33 20.65 -12.22 -2.61
N TYR A 34 20.04 -12.00 -3.79
CA TYR A 34 18.86 -12.76 -4.20
C TYR A 34 19.13 -14.26 -4.21
N TYR A 35 20.19 -14.71 -4.87
CA TYR A 35 20.50 -16.12 -4.94
C TYR A 35 20.95 -16.71 -3.60
N ALA A 36 21.61 -15.93 -2.74
CA ALA A 36 21.98 -16.37 -1.40
C ALA A 36 20.75 -16.61 -0.49
N LEU A 37 19.70 -15.82 -0.64
CA LEU A 37 18.48 -15.92 0.17
C LEU A 37 17.44 -16.88 -0.43
N ASN A 38 17.35 -16.97 -1.76
CA ASN A 38 16.29 -17.72 -2.47
C ASN A 38 16.62 -19.21 -2.63
N VAL A 39 17.11 -19.86 -1.56
CA VAL A 39 17.35 -21.31 -1.54
C VAL A 39 16.04 -22.08 -1.40
N LEU A 40 15.13 -21.57 -0.58
CA LEU A 40 13.76 -22.08 -0.40
C LEU A 40 12.81 -20.93 -0.33
N SER A 41 11.93 -20.80 -1.32
CA SER A 41 10.91 -19.76 -1.34
C SER A 41 9.53 -20.30 -1.00
N LEU A 42 8.80 -19.56 -0.18
CA LEU A 42 7.41 -19.83 0.19
C LEU A 42 6.54 -18.63 -0.16
N ALA A 43 5.66 -18.79 -1.12
CA ALA A 43 4.68 -17.76 -1.46
C ALA A 43 3.46 -17.87 -0.55
N LEU A 44 3.17 -16.81 0.20
CA LEU A 44 1.96 -16.72 1.03
C LEU A 44 0.82 -16.11 0.20
N PRO A 45 -0.28 -16.85 -0.04
CA PRO A 45 -1.40 -16.30 -0.78
C PRO A 45 -2.09 -15.18 0.02
N PRO A 46 -2.61 -14.14 -0.66
CA PRO A 46 -3.35 -13.08 0.00
C PRO A 46 -4.65 -13.61 0.62
N LEU A 47 -5.20 -12.89 1.59
CA LEU A 47 -6.36 -13.32 2.37
C LEU A 47 -7.61 -13.58 1.48
N ARG A 48 -7.77 -12.81 0.39
CA ARG A 48 -8.84 -13.02 -0.61
C ARG A 48 -8.79 -14.37 -1.32
N ALA A 49 -7.61 -15.00 -1.39
CA ALA A 49 -7.43 -16.33 -1.98
C ALA A 49 -7.67 -17.47 -0.98
N ARG A 50 -7.76 -17.16 0.32
CA ARG A 50 -8.02 -18.12 1.40
C ARG A 50 -9.18 -17.65 2.29
N ARG A 51 -10.35 -17.45 1.69
CA ARG A 51 -11.53 -16.88 2.35
C ARG A 51 -12.03 -17.70 3.54
N ALA A 52 -11.75 -19.00 3.58
CA ALA A 52 -12.09 -19.87 4.71
C ALA A 52 -11.37 -19.46 6.01
N ASP A 53 -10.19 -18.83 5.90
CA ASP A 53 -9.39 -18.43 7.04
C ASP A 53 -9.86 -17.09 7.65
N ILE A 54 -10.68 -16.30 6.94
CA ILE A 54 -11.07 -14.95 7.35
C ILE A 54 -11.83 -14.98 8.68
N LEU A 55 -12.86 -15.84 8.80
CA LEU A 55 -13.67 -15.88 10.03
C LEU A 55 -12.90 -16.39 11.24
N PRO A 56 -12.12 -17.49 11.16
CA PRO A 56 -11.25 -17.90 12.26
C PRO A 56 -10.30 -16.79 12.75
N TRP A 57 -9.68 -16.06 11.83
CA TRP A 57 -8.82 -14.94 12.21
C TRP A 57 -9.60 -13.76 12.80
N ALA A 58 -10.77 -13.44 12.23
CA ALA A 58 -11.63 -12.39 12.78
C ALA A 58 -12.09 -12.72 14.22
N ASP A 59 -12.53 -13.94 14.46
CA ASP A 59 -12.96 -14.39 15.79
C ASP A 59 -11.80 -14.34 16.80
N ARG A 60 -10.59 -14.70 16.38
CA ARG A 60 -9.39 -14.60 17.22
C ARG A 60 -9.08 -13.12 17.55
N TYR A 61 -8.98 -12.25 16.56
CA TYR A 61 -8.67 -10.83 16.77
C TYR A 61 -9.76 -10.11 17.58
N LEU A 62 -11.03 -10.46 17.38
CA LEU A 62 -12.12 -9.94 18.22
C LEU A 62 -11.95 -10.40 19.66
N SER A 63 -11.62 -11.67 19.92
CA SER A 63 -11.40 -12.19 21.26
C SER A 63 -10.23 -11.50 21.95
N GLU A 64 -9.10 -11.36 21.26
CA GLU A 64 -7.91 -10.67 21.78
C GLU A 64 -8.24 -9.20 22.16
N ALA A 65 -8.92 -8.47 21.27
CA ALA A 65 -9.34 -7.10 21.53
C ALA A 65 -10.38 -7.00 22.66
N GLN A 66 -11.34 -7.94 22.75
CA GLN A 66 -12.35 -7.97 23.81
C GLN A 66 -11.71 -8.17 25.18
N GLU A 67 -10.72 -9.04 25.27
CA GLU A 67 -9.96 -9.26 26.52
C GLU A 67 -9.14 -8.03 26.89
N GLN A 68 -8.50 -7.40 25.92
CA GLN A 68 -7.67 -6.22 26.13
C GLN A 68 -8.50 -5.02 26.62
N TYR A 69 -9.62 -4.74 25.97
CA TYR A 69 -10.45 -3.55 26.23
C TYR A 69 -11.62 -3.81 27.20
N LYS A 70 -11.80 -5.05 27.66
CA LYS A 70 -12.90 -5.48 28.53
C LYS A 70 -14.27 -5.11 27.99
N ARG A 71 -14.42 -5.17 26.66
CA ARG A 71 -15.65 -4.87 25.93
C ARG A 71 -16.02 -6.05 25.05
N TYR A 72 -17.25 -6.52 25.17
CA TYR A 72 -17.72 -7.70 24.46
C TYR A 72 -18.70 -7.32 23.35
N VAL A 73 -18.39 -7.73 22.14
CA VAL A 73 -19.22 -7.56 20.95
C VAL A 73 -19.45 -8.92 20.26
N SER A 74 -20.56 -9.04 19.54
CA SER A 74 -20.85 -10.20 18.70
C SER A 74 -21.17 -9.73 17.28
N LEU A 75 -20.74 -10.49 16.29
CA LEU A 75 -21.07 -10.21 14.90
C LEU A 75 -22.39 -10.89 14.53
N THR A 76 -23.26 -10.14 13.85
CA THR A 76 -24.45 -10.74 13.20
C THR A 76 -24.02 -11.64 12.03
N ASN A 77 -24.93 -12.51 11.56
CA ASN A 77 -24.66 -13.37 10.40
C ASN A 77 -24.32 -12.53 9.15
N GLY A 78 -25.03 -11.42 8.91
CA GLY A 78 -24.72 -10.50 7.81
C GLY A 78 -23.34 -9.87 7.93
N ALA A 79 -22.90 -9.52 9.14
CA ALA A 79 -21.55 -9.02 9.40
C ALA A 79 -20.47 -10.08 9.10
N ARG A 80 -20.70 -11.34 9.48
CA ARG A 80 -19.80 -12.46 9.18
C ARG A 80 -19.70 -12.73 7.69
N GLU A 81 -20.82 -12.76 6.98
CA GLU A 81 -20.84 -12.94 5.52
C GLU A 81 -20.11 -11.80 4.81
N PHE A 82 -20.29 -10.57 5.29
CA PHE A 82 -19.59 -9.41 4.74
C PHE A 82 -18.08 -9.53 4.91
N LEU A 83 -17.59 -9.87 6.11
CA LEU A 83 -16.14 -10.08 6.33
C LEU A 83 -15.57 -11.13 5.38
N GLN A 84 -16.31 -12.22 5.16
CA GLN A 84 -15.87 -13.33 4.31
C GLN A 84 -15.83 -12.97 2.81
N LYS A 85 -16.72 -12.07 2.37
CA LYS A 85 -16.81 -11.62 0.97
C LYS A 85 -15.86 -10.48 0.64
N TYR A 86 -15.41 -9.71 1.61
CA TYR A 86 -14.53 -8.57 1.41
C TYR A 86 -13.13 -9.03 0.94
N ASP A 87 -12.44 -8.23 0.11
CA ASP A 87 -11.20 -8.63 -0.56
C ASP A 87 -9.93 -8.39 0.26
N TRP A 88 -10.02 -7.65 1.36
CA TRP A 88 -8.93 -7.42 2.30
C TRP A 88 -7.62 -7.00 1.62
N PRO A 89 -7.54 -5.84 0.96
CA PRO A 89 -6.31 -5.38 0.30
C PRO A 89 -5.13 -5.26 1.26
N GLY A 90 -5.37 -4.95 2.54
CA GLY A 90 -4.36 -4.94 3.61
C GLY A 90 -4.24 -6.27 4.35
N ASN A 91 -4.79 -7.38 3.80
CA ASN A 91 -4.70 -8.72 4.37
C ASN A 91 -5.04 -8.80 5.87
N LEU A 92 -4.22 -9.53 6.65
CA LEU A 92 -4.44 -9.74 8.08
C LEU A 92 -4.30 -8.46 8.90
N ASP A 93 -3.42 -7.54 8.51
CA ASP A 93 -3.22 -6.27 9.24
C ASP A 93 -4.47 -5.39 9.18
N GLN A 94 -5.12 -5.35 8.00
CA GLN A 94 -6.39 -4.64 7.86
C GLN A 94 -7.51 -5.33 8.63
N LEU A 95 -7.60 -6.65 8.57
CA LEU A 95 -8.58 -7.42 9.33
C LEU A 95 -8.43 -7.21 10.83
N HIS A 96 -7.20 -7.27 11.34
CA HIS A 96 -6.87 -7.01 12.75
C HIS A 96 -7.33 -5.61 13.17
N SER A 97 -6.96 -4.58 12.41
CA SER A 97 -7.34 -3.19 12.69
C SER A 97 -8.86 -2.99 12.69
N VAL A 98 -9.60 -3.63 11.76
CA VAL A 98 -11.07 -3.57 11.72
C VAL A 98 -11.67 -4.24 12.95
N CYS A 99 -11.16 -5.40 13.36
CA CYS A 99 -11.65 -6.12 14.55
C CYS A 99 -11.42 -5.31 15.82
N GLU A 100 -10.23 -4.74 16.00
CA GLU A 100 -9.88 -3.91 17.15
C GLU A 100 -10.76 -2.66 17.22
N ARG A 101 -10.90 -1.92 16.12
CA ARG A 101 -11.80 -0.75 16.05
C ARG A 101 -13.25 -1.11 16.29
N THR A 102 -13.68 -2.29 15.84
CA THR A 102 -15.03 -2.78 16.09
C THR A 102 -15.29 -2.92 17.58
N VAL A 103 -14.38 -3.50 18.33
CA VAL A 103 -14.51 -3.63 19.79
C VAL A 103 -14.50 -2.26 20.48
N LEU A 104 -13.62 -1.36 20.05
CA LEU A 104 -13.48 -0.02 20.65
C LEU A 104 -14.69 0.88 20.40
N LEU A 105 -15.22 0.87 19.17
CA LEU A 105 -16.17 1.88 18.70
C LEU A 105 -17.61 1.37 18.59
N ALA A 106 -17.86 0.06 18.71
CA ALA A 106 -19.21 -0.47 18.59
C ALA A 106 -20.18 0.20 19.60
N PRO A 107 -21.29 0.81 19.14
CA PRO A 107 -22.24 1.46 20.02
C PRO A 107 -23.10 0.45 20.78
N ARG A 108 -23.17 -0.79 20.29
CA ARG A 108 -23.98 -1.88 20.85
C ARG A 108 -23.16 -3.17 20.86
N ARG A 109 -23.61 -4.15 21.66
CA ARG A 109 -22.97 -5.49 21.70
C ARG A 109 -23.11 -6.25 20.39
N SER A 110 -24.17 -6.04 19.64
CA SER A 110 -24.38 -6.69 18.34
C SER A 110 -23.94 -5.77 17.20
N VAL A 111 -23.01 -6.21 16.40
CA VAL A 111 -22.40 -5.47 15.29
C VAL A 111 -22.92 -6.04 13.97
N ASP A 112 -23.45 -5.17 13.15
CA ASP A 112 -23.99 -5.49 11.82
C ASP A 112 -23.01 -5.13 10.69
N GLU A 113 -23.39 -5.49 9.47
CA GLU A 113 -22.63 -5.20 8.25
C GLU A 113 -22.45 -3.70 8.04
N VAL A 114 -23.48 -2.89 8.34
CA VAL A 114 -23.46 -1.44 8.09
C VAL A 114 -22.36 -0.77 8.91
N PHE A 115 -22.24 -1.16 10.16
CA PHE A 115 -21.19 -0.67 11.04
C PHE A 115 -19.79 -1.07 10.52
N LEU A 116 -19.59 -2.34 10.12
CA LEU A 116 -18.30 -2.80 9.58
C LEU A 116 -17.90 -2.07 8.30
N ARG A 117 -18.87 -1.82 7.42
CA ARG A 117 -18.63 -1.01 6.20
C ARG A 117 -18.16 0.41 6.53
N ALA A 118 -18.74 1.03 7.54
CA ALA A 118 -18.31 2.36 7.99
C ALA A 118 -16.87 2.34 8.51
N GLN A 119 -16.50 1.34 9.33
CA GLN A 119 -15.12 1.19 9.83
C GLN A 119 -14.11 0.99 8.70
N LEU A 120 -14.46 0.18 7.70
CA LEU A 120 -13.61 -0.04 6.54
C LEU A 120 -13.39 1.21 5.68
N ARG A 121 -14.42 2.04 5.52
CA ARG A 121 -14.28 3.33 4.79
C ARG A 121 -13.31 4.28 5.47
N GLU A 122 -13.26 4.29 6.79
CA GLU A 122 -12.34 5.12 7.56
C GLU A 122 -10.91 4.59 7.55
N LEU A 123 -10.74 3.26 7.52
CA LEU A 123 -9.43 2.61 7.49
C LEU A 123 -8.83 2.50 6.08
N THR A 124 -9.68 2.41 5.08
CA THR A 124 -9.24 2.54 3.71
C THR A 124 -9.23 4.04 3.42
N PRO A 125 -8.07 4.72 3.39
CA PRO A 125 -8.04 6.07 2.86
C PRO A 125 -8.79 5.97 1.56
N ALA A 126 -9.83 6.80 1.36
CA ALA A 126 -10.42 6.93 0.05
C ALA A 126 -9.23 7.04 -0.88
N ALA A 127 -9.00 5.99 -1.68
CA ALA A 127 -8.02 6.10 -2.72
C ALA A 127 -8.35 7.44 -3.32
N PRO A 128 -7.47 8.45 -3.24
CA PRO A 128 -7.77 9.69 -3.91
C PRO A 128 -8.18 9.19 -5.26
N ALA A 129 -9.39 9.55 -5.71
CA ALA A 129 -9.84 9.21 -7.04
C ALA A 129 -8.68 9.64 -7.93
N LEU A 130 -7.80 8.69 -8.25
CA LEU A 130 -6.66 8.94 -9.07
C LEU A 130 -7.19 9.15 -10.46
N PRO A 131 -7.10 10.34 -10.97
CA PRO A 131 -6.82 10.47 -12.36
C PRO A 131 -5.35 9.99 -12.51
N GLY A 132 -5.17 8.73 -12.86
CA GLY A 132 -3.84 8.19 -13.18
C GLY A 132 -3.08 7.59 -12.01
N ALA A 133 -2.68 6.34 -12.19
CA ALA A 133 -1.86 5.51 -11.33
C ALA A 133 -0.83 6.26 -10.50
N THR A 134 -0.77 5.96 -9.21
CA THR A 134 0.37 6.30 -8.35
C THR A 134 1.61 5.64 -8.94
N VAL A 135 2.34 6.41 -9.69
CA VAL A 135 3.73 6.11 -9.99
C VAL A 135 4.46 6.13 -8.66
N VAL A 136 4.84 4.95 -8.16
CA VAL A 136 5.90 4.82 -7.17
C VAL A 136 7.04 5.72 -7.64
N PRO A 137 7.58 6.64 -6.83
CA PRO A 137 8.70 7.46 -7.27
C PRO A 137 9.85 6.53 -7.65
N GLN A 138 10.10 6.38 -8.94
CA GLN A 138 11.31 5.73 -9.39
C GLN A 138 12.49 6.59 -8.90
N PRO A 139 13.51 6.01 -8.26
CA PRO A 139 14.70 6.73 -7.89
C PRO A 139 15.35 7.26 -9.18
N GLY A 140 15.28 8.57 -9.39
CA GLY A 140 15.82 9.25 -10.57
C GLY A 140 14.88 10.22 -11.27
N THR A 141 13.57 10.20 -10.99
CA THR A 141 12.65 11.17 -11.60
C THR A 141 12.38 12.30 -10.62
N ASP A 142 12.89 13.50 -10.90
CA ASP A 142 12.61 14.71 -10.12
C ASP A 142 11.07 14.90 -10.06
N PRO A 143 10.46 14.97 -8.84
CA PRO A 143 9.02 15.16 -8.68
C PRO A 143 8.50 16.45 -9.34
N ARG A 144 9.38 17.40 -9.59
CA ARG A 144 9.08 18.63 -10.36
C ARG A 144 8.90 18.33 -11.85
N ALA A 145 9.67 17.39 -12.40
CA ALA A 145 9.53 16.98 -13.80
C ALA A 145 8.19 16.29 -14.06
N ALA A 146 7.73 15.47 -13.11
CA ALA A 146 6.41 14.82 -13.19
C ALA A 146 5.27 15.85 -13.18
N ARG A 147 5.32 16.85 -12.29
CA ARG A 147 4.31 17.93 -12.23
C ARG A 147 4.27 18.77 -13.52
N ILE A 148 5.42 19.08 -14.10
CA ILE A 148 5.49 19.83 -15.36
C ILE A 148 4.90 19.03 -16.52
N ARG A 149 5.22 17.73 -16.65
CA ARG A 149 4.64 16.88 -17.69
C ARG A 149 3.12 16.78 -17.54
N GLN A 150 2.62 16.62 -16.32
CA GLN A 150 1.19 16.55 -16.03
C GLN A 150 0.47 17.84 -16.40
N ALA A 151 1.01 18.99 -16.03
CA ALA A 151 0.44 20.29 -16.38
C ALA A 151 0.41 20.51 -17.91
N LEU A 152 1.46 20.13 -18.64
CA LEU A 152 1.52 20.21 -20.09
C LEU A 152 0.51 19.26 -20.77
N GLN A 153 0.31 18.08 -20.23
CA GLN A 153 -0.72 17.13 -20.74
C GLN A 153 -2.13 17.66 -20.52
N ALA A 154 -2.41 18.20 -19.33
CA ALA A 154 -3.72 18.77 -19.00
C ALA A 154 -4.09 19.99 -19.87
N THR A 155 -3.09 20.75 -20.31
CA THR A 155 -3.27 21.98 -21.11
C THR A 155 -3.01 21.75 -22.63
N GLY A 156 -2.94 20.49 -23.07
CA GLY A 156 -2.72 20.18 -24.49
C GLY A 156 -1.40 20.73 -25.06
N GLY A 157 -0.39 20.95 -24.19
CA GLY A 157 0.91 21.49 -24.57
C GLY A 157 1.03 23.01 -24.52
N ASP A 158 -0.03 23.72 -24.10
CA ASP A 158 0.04 25.17 -23.94
C ASP A 158 0.89 25.54 -22.72
N ARG A 159 2.08 26.10 -22.99
CA ARG A 159 3.06 26.47 -21.98
C ARG A 159 2.63 27.64 -21.11
N GLN A 160 1.74 28.52 -21.60
CA GLN A 160 1.23 29.64 -20.82
C GLN A 160 0.25 29.11 -19.77
N GLN A 161 -0.74 28.33 -20.20
CA GLN A 161 -1.75 27.73 -19.30
C GLN A 161 -1.10 26.75 -18.30
N ALA A 162 -0.09 25.98 -18.73
CA ALA A 162 0.65 25.10 -17.84
C ALA A 162 1.45 25.86 -16.78
N ALA A 163 2.04 27.01 -17.11
CA ALA A 163 2.76 27.86 -16.16
C ALA A 163 1.78 28.47 -15.13
N ASP A 164 0.63 28.94 -15.59
CA ASP A 164 -0.42 29.50 -14.73
C ASP A 164 -1.00 28.43 -13.78
N ALA A 165 -1.23 27.20 -14.27
CA ALA A 165 -1.70 26.06 -13.46
C ALA A 165 -0.67 25.62 -12.40
N LEU A 166 0.61 25.83 -12.65
CA LEU A 166 1.70 25.53 -11.71
C LEU A 166 2.06 26.71 -10.79
N GLY A 167 1.43 27.89 -10.97
CA GLY A 167 1.71 29.08 -10.20
C GLY A 167 3.11 29.67 -10.44
N ILE A 168 3.71 29.44 -11.62
CA ILE A 168 5.05 29.91 -11.97
C ILE A 168 5.03 30.72 -13.28
N SER A 169 6.05 31.55 -13.47
CA SER A 169 6.17 32.30 -14.74
C SER A 169 6.54 31.37 -15.91
N LYS A 170 6.10 31.72 -17.13
CA LYS A 170 6.44 31.02 -18.37
C LYS A 170 7.94 30.84 -18.55
N THR A 171 8.73 31.84 -18.15
CA THR A 171 10.20 31.83 -18.22
C THR A 171 10.78 30.80 -17.24
N THR A 172 10.20 30.69 -16.04
CA THR A 172 10.59 29.69 -15.02
C THR A 172 10.25 28.29 -15.50
N LEU A 173 9.06 28.09 -16.07
CA LEU A 173 8.65 26.82 -16.66
C LEU A 173 9.61 26.38 -17.77
N TRP A 174 9.94 27.28 -18.70
CA TRP A 174 10.87 27.00 -19.79
C TRP A 174 12.27 26.60 -19.30
N ARG A 175 12.79 27.31 -18.29
CA ARG A 175 14.11 27.02 -17.69
C ARG A 175 14.10 25.63 -17.02
N GLN A 176 13.02 25.27 -16.32
CA GLN A 176 12.87 23.97 -15.69
C GLN A 176 12.73 22.86 -16.72
N MET A 177 11.94 23.04 -17.76
CA MET A 177 11.82 22.09 -18.87
C MET A 177 13.16 21.81 -19.54
N LYS A 178 13.95 22.86 -19.82
CA LYS A 178 15.27 22.72 -20.42
C LYS A 178 16.27 22.01 -19.50
N LYS A 179 16.20 22.27 -18.19
CA LYS A 179 17.07 21.60 -17.19
C LYS A 179 16.77 20.12 -17.02
N MET A 180 15.51 19.71 -17.24
CA MET A 180 15.01 18.34 -17.02
C MET A 180 14.79 17.59 -18.34
N ASP A 181 15.24 18.14 -19.47
CA ASP A 181 15.09 17.58 -20.83
C ASP A 181 13.65 17.15 -21.18
N ILE A 182 12.68 17.97 -20.78
CA ILE A 182 11.28 17.73 -21.05
C ILE A 182 10.92 18.34 -22.38
N THR A 183 10.75 17.50 -23.42
CA THR A 183 10.20 17.89 -24.72
C THR A 183 8.74 17.46 -24.81
N PHE A 184 7.86 18.37 -25.20
CA PHE A 184 6.47 18.09 -25.50
C PHE A 184 6.23 18.38 -26.99
N THR A 185 6.06 17.33 -27.78
CA THR A 185 5.69 17.44 -29.19
C THR A 185 4.15 17.39 -29.28
N LYS A 186 3.59 18.35 -30.02
CA LYS A 186 2.14 18.52 -30.22
C LYS A 186 1.58 17.43 -31.11
#